data_557baf23a0f7a9909c4dacc3f80df189
#
_entry.id   557baf23a0f7a9909c4dacc3f80df189
#
_cell.length_a   1.000
_cell.length_b   1.000
_cell.length_c   1.000
_cell.angle_alpha   90.00
_cell.angle_beta   90.00
_cell.angle_gamma   90.00
#
_symmetry.space_group_name_H-M   'P 1'
#
loop_
_entity.id
_entity.type
_entity.pdbx_description
1 polymer ?
#
loop_
_entity_poly.entity_id
_entity_poly.type
_entity_poly.pdbx_seq_one_letter_code
_entity_poly.pdbx_strand_id
1 'polypeptide(L)'
;MFCRDKFGFIKLTDMAPLAIAYEKGYFEDEGLYVTLEAQANWKVLLDRVIDGQLDGAHMLAGQPLGATIGFGTQSHIITAFSMDLNGNGITVSNDIWAEMEKHIPQKDGKPVHPIKADYLKPVVDSYASAGKPFKMGMVFPVSTHNYELRYWLAAGGIHPGYYAPHKGDTSGQIDAQALLSVT
;
A
#
# COMPACT_ATOMS: atom_id res chain seq x y z
N MET A 1 16.16 -34.00 -11.02
CA MET A 1 15.85 -33.44 -9.70
C MET A 1 14.92 -32.27 -9.99
N PHE A 2 13.64 -32.41 -9.66
CA PHE A 2 12.68 -31.36 -9.93
C PHE A 2 12.88 -30.24 -8.93
N CYS A 3 13.04 -29.01 -9.41
CA CYS A 3 13.10 -27.83 -8.54
C CYS A 3 11.70 -27.61 -7.96
N ARG A 4 11.61 -27.53 -6.64
CA ARG A 4 10.35 -27.19 -5.95
C ARG A 4 10.53 -25.81 -5.37
N ASP A 5 9.88 -24.84 -6.01
CA ASP A 5 9.96 -23.44 -5.61
C ASP A 5 8.75 -23.07 -4.76
N LYS A 6 8.98 -22.23 -3.75
CA LYS A 6 7.94 -21.72 -2.84
C LYS A 6 7.75 -20.24 -3.06
N PHE A 7 6.56 -19.86 -3.50
CA PHE A 7 6.20 -18.44 -3.63
C PHE A 7 5.21 -18.01 -2.56
N GLY A 8 5.58 -16.94 -1.86
CA GLY A 8 4.72 -16.30 -0.88
C GLY A 8 3.75 -15.31 -1.51
N PHE A 9 2.57 -15.14 -0.90
CA PHE A 9 1.62 -14.13 -1.33
C PHE A 9 0.76 -13.61 -0.18
N ILE A 10 0.20 -12.43 -0.35
CA ILE A 10 -0.88 -11.89 0.47
C ILE A 10 -2.20 -12.14 -0.28
N LYS A 11 -3.27 -12.46 0.46
CA LYS A 11 -4.59 -12.81 -0.11
C LYS A 11 -5.31 -11.57 -0.66
N LEU A 12 -4.78 -11.00 -1.74
CA LEU A 12 -5.29 -9.83 -2.46
C LEU A 12 -5.43 -10.16 -3.94
N THR A 13 -6.19 -9.36 -4.68
CA THR A 13 -6.48 -9.61 -6.09
C THR A 13 -5.26 -9.49 -7.01
N ASP A 14 -4.29 -8.69 -6.63
CA ASP A 14 -3.03 -8.47 -7.35
C ASP A 14 -2.10 -9.70 -7.38
N MET A 15 -2.36 -10.73 -6.54
CA MET A 15 -1.69 -12.03 -6.65
C MET A 15 -2.27 -12.95 -7.74
N ALA A 16 -3.35 -12.52 -8.40
CA ALA A 16 -4.06 -13.35 -9.39
C ALA A 16 -3.17 -13.97 -10.49
N PRO A 17 -2.14 -13.29 -11.03
CA PRO A 17 -1.23 -13.92 -12.00
C PRO A 17 -0.58 -15.20 -11.48
N LEU A 18 -0.13 -15.21 -10.22
CA LEU A 18 0.46 -16.42 -9.59
C LEU A 18 -0.59 -17.52 -9.41
N ALA A 19 -1.79 -17.17 -8.94
CA ALA A 19 -2.88 -18.11 -8.75
C ALA A 19 -3.29 -18.76 -10.08
N ILE A 20 -3.44 -17.96 -11.13
CA ILE A 20 -3.84 -18.45 -12.46
C ILE A 20 -2.74 -19.35 -13.05
N ALA A 21 -1.47 -18.97 -12.92
CA ALA A 21 -0.36 -19.78 -13.40
C ALA A 21 -0.33 -21.15 -12.69
N TYR A 22 -0.58 -21.17 -11.38
CA TYR A 22 -0.66 -22.39 -10.58
C TYR A 22 -1.87 -23.25 -11.00
N GLU A 23 -3.08 -22.69 -11.02
CA GLU A 23 -4.32 -23.42 -11.28
C GLU A 23 -4.42 -23.93 -12.74
N LYS A 24 -3.73 -23.27 -13.68
CA LYS A 24 -3.73 -23.66 -15.09
C LYS A 24 -2.57 -24.58 -15.48
N GLY A 25 -1.67 -24.90 -14.55
CA GLY A 25 -0.52 -25.75 -14.82
C GLY A 25 0.60 -25.07 -15.62
N TYR A 26 0.62 -23.73 -15.71
CA TYR A 26 1.62 -23.03 -16.50
C TYR A 26 3.03 -23.14 -15.90
N PHE A 27 3.14 -23.34 -14.60
CA PHE A 27 4.44 -23.62 -13.97
C PHE A 27 4.96 -25.00 -14.37
N GLU A 28 4.09 -26.00 -14.37
CA GLU A 28 4.43 -27.38 -14.76
C GLU A 28 4.80 -27.46 -16.24
N ASP A 29 4.12 -26.71 -17.11
CA ASP A 29 4.42 -26.61 -18.53
C ASP A 29 5.86 -26.12 -18.79
N GLU A 30 6.38 -25.25 -17.89
CA GLU A 30 7.76 -24.77 -17.91
C GLU A 30 8.73 -25.61 -17.06
N GLY A 31 8.27 -26.76 -16.55
CA GLY A 31 9.07 -27.68 -15.75
C GLY A 31 9.30 -27.25 -14.32
N LEU A 32 8.52 -26.29 -13.81
CA LEU A 32 8.59 -25.77 -12.46
C LEU A 32 7.51 -26.41 -11.57
N TYR A 33 7.87 -26.77 -10.35
CA TYR A 33 6.93 -27.31 -9.36
C TYR A 33 6.77 -26.29 -8.24
N VAL A 34 5.85 -25.36 -8.44
CA VAL A 34 5.63 -24.23 -7.52
C VAL A 34 4.62 -24.60 -6.43
N THR A 35 4.90 -24.17 -5.21
CA THR A 35 3.95 -24.17 -4.09
C THR A 35 3.64 -22.72 -3.73
N LEU A 36 2.36 -22.36 -3.62
CA LEU A 36 1.92 -21.03 -3.19
C LEU A 36 1.60 -21.03 -1.70
N GLU A 37 2.27 -20.18 -0.92
CA GLU A 37 2.09 -20.07 0.53
C GLU A 37 1.54 -18.69 0.91
N ALA A 38 0.31 -18.64 1.44
CA ALA A 38 -0.27 -17.41 1.96
C ALA A 38 0.45 -16.95 3.22
N GLN A 39 0.75 -15.66 3.30
CA GLN A 39 1.42 -15.04 4.43
C GLN A 39 0.48 -14.13 5.21
N ALA A 40 0.79 -13.91 6.50
CA ALA A 40 -0.07 -13.16 7.40
C ALA A 40 -0.06 -11.65 7.13
N ASN A 41 1.07 -11.11 6.69
CA ASN A 41 1.26 -9.69 6.40
C ASN A 41 2.53 -9.45 5.56
N TRP A 42 2.68 -8.23 5.07
CA TRP A 42 3.79 -7.82 4.21
C TRP A 42 5.17 -7.95 4.85
N LYS A 43 5.27 -7.72 6.18
CA LYS A 43 6.55 -7.87 6.88
C LYS A 43 6.99 -9.32 6.95
N VAL A 44 6.09 -10.21 7.34
CA VAL A 44 6.38 -11.67 7.40
C VAL A 44 6.77 -12.19 6.01
N LEU A 45 6.06 -11.75 4.97
CA LEU A 45 6.36 -12.11 3.59
C LEU A 45 7.79 -11.72 3.21
N LEU A 46 8.16 -10.47 3.46
CA LEU A 46 9.50 -9.94 3.18
C LEU A 46 10.58 -10.70 3.96
N ASP A 47 10.40 -10.86 5.27
CA ASP A 47 11.36 -11.55 6.13
C ASP A 47 11.61 -12.98 5.65
N ARG A 48 10.57 -13.72 5.26
CA ARG A 48 10.70 -15.09 4.77
C ARG A 48 11.43 -15.21 3.43
N VAL A 49 11.36 -14.19 2.58
CA VAL A 49 12.19 -14.12 1.36
C VAL A 49 13.64 -13.81 1.73
N ILE A 50 13.87 -12.86 2.63
CA ILE A 50 15.23 -12.51 3.10
C ILE A 50 15.92 -13.73 3.74
N ASP A 51 15.18 -14.50 4.53
CA ASP A 51 15.70 -15.69 5.23
C ASP A 51 15.81 -16.92 4.34
N GLY A 52 15.42 -16.83 3.06
CA GLY A 52 15.47 -17.96 2.12
C GLY A 52 14.44 -19.06 2.41
N GLN A 53 13.40 -18.77 3.19
CA GLN A 53 12.28 -19.70 3.43
C GLN A 53 11.28 -19.73 2.26
N LEU A 54 11.28 -18.66 1.46
CA LEU A 54 10.56 -18.51 0.20
C LEU A 54 11.57 -18.17 -0.90
N ASP A 55 11.39 -18.76 -2.06
CA ASP A 55 12.25 -18.53 -3.24
C ASP A 55 11.84 -17.23 -3.96
N GLY A 56 10.58 -16.83 -3.81
CA GLY A 56 10.05 -15.59 -4.33
C GLY A 56 8.72 -15.23 -3.68
N ALA A 57 8.21 -14.04 -3.98
CA ALA A 57 6.95 -13.60 -3.44
C ALA A 57 6.27 -12.51 -4.28
N HIS A 58 4.93 -12.51 -4.27
CA HIS A 58 4.13 -11.34 -4.57
C HIS A 58 4.40 -10.27 -3.52
N MET A 59 4.85 -9.09 -3.94
CA MET A 59 5.38 -8.09 -3.02
C MET A 59 5.02 -6.67 -3.46
N LEU A 60 4.88 -5.75 -2.50
CA LEU A 60 4.75 -4.33 -2.81
C LEU A 60 6.04 -3.84 -3.48
N ALA A 61 5.92 -3.05 -4.55
CA ALA A 61 7.07 -2.57 -5.32
C ALA A 61 8.12 -1.82 -4.48
N GLY A 62 7.69 -1.14 -3.42
CA GLY A 62 8.58 -0.44 -2.50
C GLY A 62 9.36 -1.34 -1.53
N GLN A 63 8.96 -2.60 -1.33
CA GLN A 63 9.65 -3.48 -0.37
C GLN A 63 11.05 -3.88 -0.82
N PRO A 64 11.29 -4.34 -2.07
CA PRO A 64 12.65 -4.61 -2.55
C PRO A 64 13.54 -3.36 -2.53
N LEU A 65 13.00 -2.20 -2.90
CA LEU A 65 13.73 -0.94 -2.83
C LEU A 65 14.10 -0.58 -1.39
N GLY A 66 13.13 -0.66 -0.47
CA GLY A 66 13.35 -0.42 0.96
C GLY A 66 14.42 -1.34 1.55
N ALA A 67 14.37 -2.65 1.25
CA ALA A 67 15.35 -3.62 1.69
C ALA A 67 16.76 -3.30 1.14
N THR A 68 16.86 -2.89 -0.12
CA THR A 68 18.14 -2.54 -0.75
C THR A 68 18.82 -1.34 -0.08
N ILE A 69 18.06 -0.30 0.29
CA ILE A 69 18.58 0.91 0.93
C ILE A 69 18.67 0.80 2.46
N GLY A 70 18.29 -0.33 3.04
CA GLY A 70 18.35 -0.57 4.49
C GLY A 70 17.19 0.04 5.28
N PHE A 71 16.03 0.23 4.68
CA PHE A 71 14.81 0.59 5.40
C PHE A 71 14.28 -0.66 6.14
N GLY A 72 14.60 -0.78 7.42
CA GLY A 72 14.40 -1.99 8.22
C GLY A 72 15.61 -2.92 8.10
N THR A 73 15.43 -4.13 7.61
CA THR A 73 16.53 -5.08 7.38
C THR A 73 17.13 -4.83 5.99
N GLN A 74 18.42 -4.55 5.93
CA GLN A 74 19.11 -4.44 4.65
C GLN A 74 19.32 -5.82 4.02
N SER A 75 18.86 -5.97 2.78
CA SER A 75 19.03 -7.20 2.02
C SER A 75 19.02 -6.95 0.52
N HIS A 76 19.68 -7.82 -0.21
CA HIS A 76 19.70 -7.77 -1.67
C HIS A 76 18.56 -8.62 -2.23
N ILE A 77 17.46 -7.94 -2.59
CA ILE A 77 16.28 -8.55 -3.23
C ILE A 77 16.10 -7.91 -4.60
N ILE A 78 15.77 -8.71 -5.59
CA ILE A 78 15.50 -8.25 -6.96
C ILE A 78 14.02 -8.35 -7.29
N THR A 79 13.54 -7.47 -8.14
CA THR A 79 12.23 -7.56 -8.78
C THR A 79 12.41 -8.17 -10.16
N ALA A 80 11.93 -9.38 -10.37
CA ALA A 80 12.04 -10.08 -11.64
C ALA A 80 10.92 -9.71 -12.61
N PHE A 81 9.73 -9.35 -12.08
CA PHE A 81 8.53 -9.18 -12.88
C PHE A 81 7.55 -8.20 -12.21
N SER A 82 6.91 -7.34 -13.00
CA SER A 82 5.81 -6.48 -12.53
C SER A 82 4.47 -7.16 -12.85
N MET A 83 3.67 -7.41 -11.83
CA MET A 83 2.45 -8.21 -11.96
C MET A 83 1.25 -7.38 -12.44
N ASP A 84 1.23 -6.07 -12.13
CA ASP A 84 0.14 -5.16 -12.49
C ASP A 84 0.63 -3.73 -12.72
N LEU A 85 -0.30 -2.88 -13.14
CA LEU A 85 -0.08 -1.44 -13.38
C LEU A 85 -1.28 -0.64 -12.83
N ASN A 86 -1.00 0.42 -12.04
CA ASN A 86 -1.98 1.43 -11.63
C ASN A 86 -3.18 0.89 -10.82
N GLY A 87 -2.91 0.15 -9.75
CA GLY A 87 -3.96 -0.45 -8.90
C GLY A 87 -4.40 0.39 -7.70
N ASN A 88 -3.70 1.49 -7.37
CA ASN A 88 -3.97 2.23 -6.14
C ASN A 88 -5.23 3.11 -6.23
N GLY A 89 -6.00 3.12 -5.14
CA GLY A 89 -7.16 3.98 -4.99
C GLY A 89 -7.26 4.53 -3.57
N ILE A 90 -7.86 5.71 -3.43
CA ILE A 90 -8.17 6.32 -2.13
C ILE A 90 -9.67 6.15 -1.91
N THR A 91 -10.04 5.46 -0.82
CA THR A 91 -11.43 5.22 -0.43
C THR A 91 -11.74 6.01 0.85
N VAL A 92 -12.88 6.65 0.89
CA VAL A 92 -13.42 7.33 2.07
C VAL A 92 -14.77 6.72 2.45
N SER A 93 -15.18 6.86 3.72
CA SER A 93 -16.52 6.46 4.13
C SER A 93 -17.60 7.34 3.47
N ASN A 94 -18.84 6.82 3.41
CA ASN A 94 -19.95 7.58 2.85
C ASN A 94 -20.20 8.90 3.58
N ASP A 95 -19.98 8.95 4.89
CA ASP A 95 -20.15 10.17 5.67
C ASP A 95 -19.09 11.23 5.29
N ILE A 96 -17.84 10.81 5.14
CA ILE A 96 -16.76 11.70 4.66
C ILE A 96 -17.03 12.14 3.23
N TRP A 97 -17.49 11.22 2.36
CA TRP A 97 -17.85 11.54 0.99
C TRP A 97 -18.95 12.61 0.92
N ALA A 98 -20.02 12.44 1.70
CA ALA A 98 -21.13 13.38 1.71
C ALA A 98 -20.72 14.80 2.12
N GLU A 99 -19.72 14.94 3.00
CA GLU A 99 -19.14 16.25 3.35
C GLU A 99 -18.23 16.78 2.24
N MET A 100 -17.35 15.94 1.69
CA MET A 100 -16.46 16.33 0.59
C MET A 100 -17.21 16.77 -0.65
N GLU A 101 -18.26 16.02 -1.03
CA GLU A 101 -19.03 16.25 -2.25
C GLU A 101 -19.64 17.66 -2.32
N LYS A 102 -19.94 18.27 -1.17
CA LYS A 102 -20.45 19.65 -1.09
C LYS A 102 -19.46 20.68 -1.66
N HIS A 103 -18.18 20.34 -1.69
CA HIS A 103 -17.10 21.20 -2.15
C HIS A 103 -16.59 20.85 -3.54
N ILE A 104 -17.01 19.70 -4.11
CA ILE A 104 -16.56 19.22 -5.41
C ILE A 104 -17.41 19.85 -6.51
N PRO A 105 -16.81 20.51 -7.53
CA PRO A 105 -17.56 20.98 -8.68
C PRO A 105 -18.31 19.84 -9.37
N GLN A 106 -19.53 20.13 -9.81
CA GLN A 106 -20.37 19.19 -10.52
C GLN A 106 -20.45 19.56 -12.01
N LYS A 107 -20.41 18.54 -12.86
CA LYS A 107 -20.69 18.67 -14.30
C LYS A 107 -21.63 17.54 -14.72
N ASP A 108 -22.75 17.90 -15.33
CA ASP A 108 -23.79 16.95 -15.76
C ASP A 108 -24.27 16.02 -14.62
N GLY A 109 -24.39 16.58 -13.39
CA GLY A 109 -24.82 15.86 -12.20
C GLY A 109 -23.80 14.85 -11.65
N LYS A 110 -22.53 14.95 -12.07
CA LYS A 110 -21.43 14.10 -11.60
C LYS A 110 -20.27 14.93 -11.07
N PRO A 111 -19.56 14.46 -10.01
CA PRO A 111 -18.35 15.09 -9.53
C PRO A 111 -17.31 15.22 -10.64
N VAL A 112 -16.64 16.37 -10.70
CA VAL A 112 -15.56 16.61 -11.67
C VAL A 112 -14.30 15.90 -11.20
N HIS A 113 -13.70 15.09 -12.07
CA HIS A 113 -12.42 14.42 -11.84
C HIS A 113 -11.24 15.18 -12.47
N PRO A 114 -10.03 15.06 -11.90
CA PRO A 114 -9.68 14.29 -10.69
C PRO A 114 -10.17 14.96 -9.40
N ILE A 115 -10.55 14.15 -8.41
CA ILE A 115 -10.96 14.64 -7.10
C ILE A 115 -9.71 14.97 -6.28
N LYS A 116 -9.54 16.24 -5.94
CA LYS A 116 -8.39 16.75 -5.20
C LYS A 116 -8.61 16.71 -3.70
N ALA A 117 -7.51 16.67 -2.93
CA ALA A 117 -7.58 16.69 -1.47
C ALA A 117 -8.04 18.03 -0.89
N ASP A 118 -7.97 19.12 -1.66
CA ASP A 118 -8.55 20.41 -1.27
C ASP A 118 -10.01 20.28 -0.82
N TYR A 119 -10.77 19.36 -1.44
CA TYR A 119 -12.16 19.10 -1.09
C TYR A 119 -12.32 18.30 0.22
N LEU A 120 -11.28 17.57 0.64
CA LEU A 120 -11.22 16.92 1.95
C LEU A 120 -10.82 17.89 3.07
N LYS A 121 -10.07 18.94 2.74
CA LYS A 121 -9.52 19.87 3.75
C LYS A 121 -10.56 20.44 4.71
N PRO A 122 -11.75 20.95 4.28
CA PRO A 122 -12.76 21.43 5.20
C PRO A 122 -13.24 20.37 6.20
N VAL A 123 -13.28 19.10 5.79
CA VAL A 123 -13.64 17.98 6.66
C VAL A 123 -12.56 17.75 7.72
N VAL A 124 -11.28 17.72 7.30
CA VAL A 124 -10.14 17.59 8.23
C VAL A 124 -10.12 18.73 9.23
N ASP A 125 -10.33 19.97 8.78
CA ASP A 125 -10.35 21.15 9.64
C ASP A 125 -11.52 21.10 10.65
N SER A 126 -12.67 20.52 10.28
CA SER A 126 -13.80 20.30 11.19
C SER A 126 -13.48 19.31 12.29
N TYR A 127 -12.74 18.23 11.95
CA TYR A 127 -12.25 17.27 12.95
C TYR A 127 -11.28 17.94 13.94
N ALA A 128 -10.33 18.71 13.43
CA ALA A 128 -9.38 19.45 14.25
C ALA A 128 -10.09 20.43 15.19
N SER A 129 -11.09 21.17 14.69
CA SER A 129 -11.91 22.11 15.50
C SER A 129 -12.71 21.40 16.59
N ALA A 130 -13.07 20.15 16.37
CA ALA A 130 -13.73 19.30 17.37
C ALA A 130 -12.76 18.59 18.32
N GLY A 131 -11.45 18.85 18.21
CA GLY A 131 -10.40 18.19 19.00
C GLY A 131 -10.24 16.70 18.68
N LYS A 132 -10.67 16.27 17.49
CA LYS A 132 -10.62 14.87 17.06
C LYS A 132 -9.53 14.67 15.99
N PRO A 133 -8.72 13.61 16.08
CA PRO A 133 -7.77 13.29 15.03
C PRO A 133 -8.50 12.76 13.78
N PHE A 134 -8.11 13.25 12.60
CA PHE A 134 -8.52 12.65 11.34
C PHE A 134 -7.58 11.47 11.03
N LYS A 135 -8.11 10.27 10.88
CA LYS A 135 -7.33 9.03 10.71
C LYS A 135 -7.54 8.43 9.33
N MET A 136 -6.46 7.96 8.72
CA MET A 136 -6.49 7.23 7.45
C MET A 136 -5.64 5.97 7.53
N GLY A 137 -6.04 4.95 6.77
CA GLY A 137 -5.27 3.71 6.63
C GLY A 137 -4.28 3.78 5.47
N MET A 138 -3.16 3.13 5.62
CA MET A 138 -2.20 2.84 4.56
C MET A 138 -1.78 1.38 4.61
N VAL A 139 -1.32 0.82 3.49
CA VAL A 139 -0.99 -0.61 3.39
C VAL A 139 0.32 -0.94 4.10
N PHE A 140 1.38 -0.19 3.82
CA PHE A 140 2.71 -0.41 4.40
C PHE A 140 3.58 0.85 4.24
N PRO A 141 4.53 1.12 5.15
CA PRO A 141 5.34 2.36 5.12
C PRO A 141 6.05 2.63 3.80
N VAL A 142 6.61 1.61 3.17
CA VAL A 142 7.30 1.72 1.86
C VAL A 142 6.40 1.37 0.68
N SER A 143 5.08 1.38 0.85
CA SER A 143 4.13 1.15 -0.24
C SER A 143 3.90 2.40 -1.08
N THR A 144 3.62 2.21 -2.37
CA THR A 144 3.14 3.29 -3.25
C THR A 144 1.87 3.92 -2.71
N HIS A 145 0.96 3.13 -2.10
CA HIS A 145 -0.23 3.61 -1.41
C HIS A 145 0.07 4.69 -0.36
N ASN A 146 1.09 4.48 0.48
CA ASN A 146 1.48 5.46 1.50
C ASN A 146 2.03 6.74 0.85
N TYR A 147 2.89 6.62 -0.15
CA TYR A 147 3.48 7.79 -0.81
C TYR A 147 2.45 8.58 -1.60
N GLU A 148 1.57 7.94 -2.35
CA GLU A 148 0.51 8.58 -3.12
C GLU A 148 -0.51 9.25 -2.21
N LEU A 149 -0.92 8.59 -1.12
CA LEU A 149 -1.84 9.18 -0.14
C LEU A 149 -1.26 10.44 0.49
N ARG A 150 0.02 10.40 0.92
CA ARG A 150 0.71 11.57 1.49
C ARG A 150 0.86 12.69 0.47
N TYR A 151 1.23 12.34 -0.76
CA TYR A 151 1.33 13.31 -1.84
C TYR A 151 -0.01 13.99 -2.12
N TRP A 152 -1.08 13.21 -2.24
CA TRP A 152 -2.43 13.73 -2.45
C TRP A 152 -2.89 14.66 -1.33
N LEU A 153 -2.70 14.27 -0.07
CA LEU A 153 -3.03 15.10 1.10
C LEU A 153 -2.24 16.41 1.10
N ALA A 154 -0.93 16.33 0.92
CA ALA A 154 -0.04 17.50 0.91
C ALA A 154 -0.38 18.47 -0.24
N ALA A 155 -0.72 17.94 -1.42
CA ALA A 155 -1.16 18.74 -2.56
C ALA A 155 -2.46 19.52 -2.28
N GLY A 156 -3.34 18.99 -1.41
CA GLY A 156 -4.56 19.65 -0.93
C GLY A 156 -4.35 20.53 0.31
N GLY A 157 -3.10 20.78 0.71
CA GLY A 157 -2.79 21.61 1.88
C GLY A 157 -3.13 20.95 3.23
N ILE A 158 -3.18 19.60 3.26
CA ILE A 158 -3.36 18.81 4.48
C ILE A 158 -2.00 18.22 4.86
N HIS A 159 -1.50 18.55 6.05
CA HIS A 159 -0.23 17.99 6.52
C HIS A 159 -0.38 16.51 6.91
N PRO A 160 0.21 15.56 6.15
CA PRO A 160 0.01 14.13 6.40
C PRO A 160 0.98 13.54 7.43
N GLY A 161 1.87 14.34 7.99
CA GLY A 161 3.02 13.83 8.72
C GLY A 161 3.99 13.05 7.82
N TYR A 162 4.92 12.34 8.43
CA TYR A 162 5.81 11.40 7.74
C TYR A 162 5.95 10.11 8.58
N TYR A 163 6.42 9.06 7.96
CA TYR A 163 6.72 7.82 8.67
C TYR A 163 8.17 7.84 9.14
N ALA A 164 8.37 7.85 10.45
CA ALA A 164 9.70 7.74 11.03
C ALA A 164 10.18 6.27 10.96
N PRO A 165 11.45 6.01 10.52
CA PRO A 165 11.91 4.65 10.27
C PRO A 165 12.17 3.84 11.53
N HIS A 166 12.28 4.48 12.69
CA HIS A 166 12.56 3.80 13.95
C HIS A 166 11.27 3.39 14.67
N LYS A 167 11.19 2.15 15.10
CA LYS A 167 10.03 1.62 15.81
C LYS A 167 9.74 2.46 17.07
N GLY A 168 8.49 2.93 17.18
CA GLY A 168 8.04 3.75 18.30
C GLY A 168 8.34 5.24 18.19
N ASP A 169 9.04 5.67 17.14
CA ASP A 169 9.24 7.08 16.86
C ASP A 169 7.96 7.70 16.27
N THR A 170 7.30 8.58 17.05
CA THR A 170 6.09 9.29 16.63
C THR A 170 6.37 10.71 16.17
N SER A 171 7.63 11.13 16.08
CA SER A 171 8.02 12.50 15.70
C SER A 171 7.44 12.93 14.35
N GLY A 172 7.29 12.00 13.41
CA GLY A 172 6.70 12.26 12.11
C GLY A 172 5.20 12.55 12.13
N GLN A 173 4.52 12.38 13.26
CA GLN A 173 3.10 12.66 13.45
C GLN A 173 2.85 13.99 14.19
N ILE A 174 3.91 14.66 14.65
CA ILE A 174 3.80 15.97 15.31
C ILE A 174 3.23 16.95 14.29
N ASP A 175 2.18 17.68 14.68
CA ASP A 175 1.44 18.65 13.85
C ASP A 175 0.76 18.05 12.60
N ALA A 176 0.71 16.73 12.45
CA ALA A 176 0.00 16.11 11.37
C ALA A 176 -1.51 16.33 11.49
N GLN A 177 -2.13 16.84 10.42
CA GLN A 177 -3.58 17.04 10.33
C GLN A 177 -4.31 15.73 10.00
N ALA A 178 -3.65 14.82 9.31
CA ALA A 178 -4.13 13.47 9.06
C ALA A 178 -3.11 12.45 9.60
N LEU A 179 -3.58 11.56 10.49
CA LEU A 179 -2.76 10.50 11.08
C LEU A 179 -2.89 9.23 10.24
N LEU A 180 -1.79 8.77 9.68
CA LEU A 180 -1.75 7.56 8.86
C LEU A 180 -1.22 6.39 9.68
N SER A 181 -1.93 5.27 9.61
CA SER A 181 -1.54 4.00 10.24
C SER A 181 -1.62 2.83 9.26
N VAL A 182 -0.81 1.81 9.48
CA VAL A 182 -0.90 0.53 8.74
C VAL A 182 -2.20 -0.17 9.15
N THR A 183 -2.93 -0.67 8.16
CA THR A 183 -4.20 -1.41 8.33
C THR A 183 -4.03 -2.87 7.95
#